data_ad6392783c10417b3bdb87e65a029e68
#
_entry.id   ad6392783c10417b3bdb87e65a029e68
#
_cell.length_a   1.000
_cell.length_b   1.000
_cell.length_c   1.000
_cell.angle_alpha   90.00
_cell.angle_beta   90.00
_cell.angle_gamma   90.00
#
_symmetry.space_group_name_H-M   'P 1'
#
loop_
_entity.id
_entity.type
_entity.pdbx_description
1 polymer ?
#
loop_
_entity_poly.entity_id
_entity_poly.type
_entity_poly.pdbx_seq_one_letter_code
_entity_poly.pdbx_strand_id
1 'polypeptide(L)'
;MRPSVRTLALIASLATTLAVAACGTDSHDGMSGMNGMGSASPSSASGSSTAAASDVMFAQMMVPHHQQAVDMADLALARAQSPQLKSLATTIKAAQGPEISTMNGWLGRWGAPASSGMDHGVDGMMTDADMARLRQASGAEFDRLWLTMMIAHHEGAVTMARDALATTRDTGVRTLAQAVVEGQTREISTMKAMLSAS
;
A
#
# COMPACT_ATOMS: atom_id res chain seq x y z
N MET A 1 5.05 11.09 -49.41
CA MET A 1 4.78 12.52 -49.11
C MET A 1 3.32 12.66 -48.70
N ARG A 2 3.05 12.87 -47.39
CA ARG A 2 1.83 13.53 -46.89
C ARG A 2 2.06 13.82 -45.41
N PRO A 3 1.71 15.01 -44.90
CA PRO A 3 2.23 15.55 -43.64
C PRO A 3 1.39 15.23 -42.42
N SER A 4 2.09 15.26 -41.30
CA SER A 4 1.61 15.22 -39.90
C SER A 4 0.59 16.31 -39.61
N VAL A 5 -0.44 15.95 -38.83
CA VAL A 5 -1.28 16.92 -38.15
C VAL A 5 -1.02 16.75 -36.63
N ARG A 6 -0.37 17.76 -36.06
CA ARG A 6 -0.20 17.91 -34.60
C ARG A 6 -1.43 18.63 -34.06
N THR A 7 -2.18 17.97 -33.20
CA THR A 7 -3.27 18.63 -32.46
C THR A 7 -2.71 19.07 -31.10
N LEU A 8 -2.56 20.38 -30.91
CA LEU A 8 -2.32 21.01 -29.60
C LEU A 8 -3.65 21.05 -28.82
N ALA A 9 -3.69 20.48 -27.63
CA ALA A 9 -4.76 20.70 -26.67
C ALA A 9 -4.34 21.79 -25.70
N LEU A 10 -5.08 22.90 -25.68
CA LEU A 10 -4.95 23.98 -24.72
C LEU A 10 -5.55 23.53 -23.37
N ILE A 11 -4.77 23.70 -22.31
CA ILE A 11 -5.24 23.54 -20.94
C ILE A 11 -5.63 24.94 -20.43
N ALA A 12 -6.92 25.14 -20.15
CA ALA A 12 -7.43 26.36 -19.53
C ALA A 12 -7.31 26.24 -18.00
N SER A 13 -6.52 27.11 -17.41
CA SER A 13 -6.38 27.26 -15.96
C SER A 13 -7.52 28.11 -15.42
N LEU A 14 -8.32 27.57 -14.51
CA LEU A 14 -9.35 28.30 -13.77
C LEU A 14 -8.78 28.69 -12.39
N ALA A 15 -8.55 29.97 -12.18
CA ALA A 15 -8.14 30.54 -10.89
C ALA A 15 -9.41 30.94 -10.12
N THR A 16 -9.66 30.34 -8.95
CA THR A 16 -10.69 30.75 -8.02
C THR A 16 -10.08 31.56 -6.88
N THR A 17 -10.48 32.82 -6.79
CA THR A 17 -10.12 33.78 -5.73
C THR A 17 -10.98 33.56 -4.49
N LEU A 18 -10.34 33.35 -3.32
CA LEU A 18 -11.00 33.41 -2.01
C LEU A 18 -11.13 34.86 -1.57
N ALA A 19 -12.34 35.27 -1.24
CA ALA A 19 -12.63 36.53 -0.56
C ALA A 19 -12.57 36.34 0.96
N VAL A 20 -11.72 37.14 1.62
CA VAL A 20 -11.66 37.23 3.08
C VAL A 20 -12.63 38.35 3.49
N ALA A 21 -13.58 38.07 4.38
CA ALA A 21 -14.40 39.07 5.06
C ALA A 21 -13.96 39.14 6.53
N ALA A 22 -13.55 40.35 6.91
CA ALA A 22 -13.10 40.69 8.26
C ALA A 22 -14.20 41.44 9.01
N CYS A 23 -14.08 41.42 10.35
CA CYS A 23 -14.52 42.36 11.35
C CYS A 23 -16.00 42.39 11.77
N GLY A 24 -16.17 42.19 13.05
CA GLY A 24 -17.29 42.63 13.88
C GLY A 24 -16.87 42.62 15.34
N THR A 25 -16.34 43.76 15.82
CA THR A 25 -16.16 44.08 17.25
C THR A 25 -17.47 44.63 17.78
N ASP A 26 -17.99 44.09 18.86
CA ASP A 26 -18.92 44.81 19.74
C ASP A 26 -18.58 44.49 21.20
N SER A 27 -18.26 45.61 21.88
CA SER A 27 -18.06 45.70 23.32
C SER A 27 -19.44 45.91 23.98
N HIS A 28 -19.77 45.16 25.01
CA HIS A 28 -20.76 45.57 26.00
C HIS A 28 -20.29 45.19 27.41
N ASP A 29 -20.03 46.23 28.20
CA ASP A 29 -19.92 46.25 29.64
C ASP A 29 -21.25 45.89 30.33
N GLY A 30 -21.18 45.25 31.46
CA GLY A 30 -22.26 45.36 32.45
C GLY A 30 -22.60 44.17 33.30
N MET A 31 -22.06 44.20 34.53
CA MET A 31 -22.62 43.76 35.83
C MET A 31 -22.80 42.30 36.20
N SER A 32 -22.01 41.92 37.16
CA SER A 32 -22.23 41.22 38.46
C SER A 32 -23.47 40.30 38.61
N GLY A 33 -23.20 39.03 38.96
CA GLY A 33 -24.19 38.15 39.61
C GLY A 33 -23.69 36.71 39.73
N MET A 34 -23.09 36.40 40.84
CA MET A 34 -22.97 35.14 41.62
C MET A 34 -23.52 33.84 41.04
N ASN A 35 -22.68 32.87 41.29
CA ASN A 35 -22.90 31.47 41.66
C ASN A 35 -22.89 30.40 40.59
N GLY A 36 -21.84 29.64 40.67
CA GLY A 36 -21.95 28.19 40.91
C GLY A 36 -22.07 27.29 39.72
N MET A 37 -21.11 26.42 39.60
CA MET A 37 -21.13 25.09 39.02
C MET A 37 -20.70 24.95 37.53
N GLY A 38 -19.55 24.35 37.40
CA GLY A 38 -19.30 23.40 36.36
C GLY A 38 -18.87 23.96 35.02
N SER A 39 -17.66 24.55 34.94
CA SER A 39 -16.95 24.59 33.67
C SER A 39 -16.63 23.16 33.24
N ALA A 40 -17.55 22.55 32.53
CA ALA A 40 -17.21 21.46 31.65
C ALA A 40 -16.48 22.08 30.46
N SER A 41 -15.16 22.14 30.51
CA SER A 41 -14.35 22.30 29.33
C SER A 41 -14.77 21.21 28.34
N PRO A 42 -15.06 21.56 27.08
CA PRO A 42 -15.13 20.51 26.07
C PRO A 42 -13.72 19.94 26.00
N SER A 43 -13.52 18.78 26.60
CA SER A 43 -12.41 17.89 26.24
C SER A 43 -12.53 17.69 24.75
N SER A 44 -11.72 18.40 23.99
CA SER A 44 -11.35 18.01 22.65
C SER A 44 -10.71 16.62 22.80
N ALA A 45 -11.52 15.59 22.79
CA ALA A 45 -11.06 14.25 22.58
C ALA A 45 -10.41 14.28 21.18
N SER A 46 -9.11 14.56 21.16
CA SER A 46 -8.25 14.07 20.08
C SER A 46 -8.45 12.58 20.09
N GLY A 47 -9.39 12.12 19.26
CA GLY A 47 -9.64 10.72 19.02
C GLY A 47 -8.39 10.13 18.39
N SER A 48 -7.43 9.73 19.23
CA SER A 48 -6.53 8.65 18.87
C SER A 48 -7.45 7.46 18.71
N SER A 49 -7.93 7.23 17.49
CA SER A 49 -8.57 5.97 17.15
C SER A 49 -7.48 4.92 17.38
N THR A 50 -7.55 4.22 18.50
CA THR A 50 -6.73 3.03 18.72
C THR A 50 -7.03 2.10 17.55
N ALA A 51 -6.03 1.87 16.71
CA ALA A 51 -6.17 0.92 15.60
C ALA A 51 -6.60 -0.43 16.17
N ALA A 52 -7.45 -1.13 15.46
CA ALA A 52 -7.75 -2.51 15.81
C ALA A 52 -6.46 -3.33 15.76
N ALA A 53 -6.27 -4.25 16.71
CA ALA A 53 -5.09 -5.10 16.74
C ALA A 53 -4.92 -5.89 15.42
N SER A 54 -6.03 -6.25 14.77
CA SER A 54 -6.02 -6.89 13.45
C SER A 54 -5.44 -5.99 12.35
N ASP A 55 -5.72 -4.69 12.37
CA ASP A 55 -5.20 -3.75 11.38
C ASP A 55 -3.69 -3.53 11.56
N VAL A 56 -3.25 -3.44 12.80
CA VAL A 56 -1.82 -3.38 13.12
C VAL A 56 -1.11 -4.65 12.65
N MET A 57 -1.66 -5.81 12.97
CA MET A 57 -1.09 -7.10 12.56
C MET A 57 -1.03 -7.23 11.03
N PHE A 58 -2.09 -6.85 10.33
CA PHE A 58 -2.10 -6.83 8.86
C PHE A 58 -0.94 -6.01 8.31
N ALA A 59 -0.76 -4.78 8.78
CA ALA A 59 0.31 -3.92 8.31
C ALA A 59 1.71 -4.48 8.67
N GLN A 60 1.88 -5.02 9.88
CA GLN A 60 3.15 -5.61 10.33
C GLN A 60 3.56 -6.84 9.52
N MET A 61 2.60 -7.63 9.06
CA MET A 61 2.85 -8.82 8.24
C MET A 61 3.02 -8.47 6.77
N MET A 62 2.19 -7.56 6.24
CA MET A 62 2.18 -7.22 4.83
C MET A 62 3.40 -6.39 4.41
N VAL A 63 3.96 -5.56 5.30
CA VAL A 63 5.18 -4.77 5.00
C VAL A 63 6.37 -5.65 4.63
N PRO A 64 6.82 -6.61 5.45
CA PRO A 64 7.92 -7.49 5.08
C PRO A 64 7.57 -8.39 3.90
N HIS A 65 6.32 -8.81 3.76
CA HIS A 65 5.85 -9.58 2.62
C HIS A 65 6.02 -8.80 1.31
N HIS A 66 5.55 -7.57 1.24
CA HIS A 66 5.72 -6.70 0.07
C HIS A 66 7.20 -6.38 -0.19
N GLN A 67 8.00 -6.19 0.86
CA GLN A 67 9.43 -5.95 0.70
C GLN A 67 10.10 -7.13 -0.02
N GLN A 68 9.75 -8.37 0.32
CA GLN A 68 10.28 -9.53 -0.37
C GLN A 68 9.87 -9.57 -1.86
N ALA A 69 8.64 -9.18 -2.21
CA ALA A 69 8.23 -9.06 -3.61
C ALA A 69 9.05 -8.01 -4.37
N VAL A 70 9.34 -6.87 -3.73
CA VAL A 70 10.23 -5.84 -4.31
C VAL A 70 11.63 -6.40 -4.54
N ASP A 71 12.19 -7.13 -3.58
CA ASP A 71 13.51 -7.76 -3.71
C ASP A 71 13.52 -8.81 -4.84
N MET A 72 12.46 -9.61 -4.96
CA MET A 72 12.29 -10.55 -6.07
C MET A 72 12.14 -9.83 -7.42
N ALA A 73 11.43 -8.70 -7.45
CA ALA A 73 11.28 -7.89 -8.66
C ALA A 73 12.64 -7.30 -9.09
N ASP A 74 13.47 -6.86 -8.17
CA ASP A 74 14.83 -6.39 -8.47
C ASP A 74 15.73 -7.50 -9.06
N LEU A 75 15.59 -8.73 -8.55
CA LEU A 75 16.26 -9.89 -9.16
C LEU A 75 15.79 -10.13 -10.59
N ALA A 76 14.46 -10.02 -10.87
CA ALA A 76 13.93 -10.18 -12.20
C ALA A 76 14.41 -9.10 -13.18
N LEU A 77 14.45 -7.84 -12.74
CA LEU A 77 14.99 -6.74 -13.55
C LEU A 77 16.44 -6.97 -13.97
N ALA A 78 17.24 -7.52 -13.05
CA ALA A 78 18.65 -7.79 -13.28
C ALA A 78 18.90 -9.05 -14.12
N ARG A 79 18.10 -10.11 -13.97
CA ARG A 79 18.45 -11.47 -14.40
C ARG A 79 17.49 -12.12 -15.39
N ALA A 80 16.22 -11.72 -15.43
CA ALA A 80 15.23 -12.33 -16.30
C ALA A 80 15.63 -12.22 -17.78
N GLN A 81 15.38 -13.28 -18.55
CA GLN A 81 15.53 -13.25 -20.01
C GLN A 81 14.30 -12.66 -20.68
N SER A 82 13.12 -12.95 -20.16
CA SER A 82 11.84 -12.48 -20.73
C SER A 82 11.65 -10.98 -20.54
N PRO A 83 11.51 -10.19 -21.59
CA PRO A 83 11.15 -8.78 -21.48
C PRO A 83 9.78 -8.58 -20.82
N GLN A 84 8.85 -9.51 -21.01
CA GLN A 84 7.52 -9.47 -20.40
C GLN A 84 7.63 -9.64 -18.89
N LEU A 85 8.51 -10.54 -18.41
CA LEU A 85 8.76 -10.72 -16.98
C LEU A 85 9.39 -9.47 -16.37
N LYS A 86 10.35 -8.83 -17.04
CA LYS A 86 10.91 -7.55 -16.57
C LYS A 86 9.85 -6.45 -16.49
N SER A 87 8.95 -6.38 -17.47
CA SER A 87 7.84 -5.43 -17.45
C SER A 87 6.91 -5.68 -16.27
N LEU A 88 6.55 -6.94 -16.00
CA LEU A 88 5.73 -7.31 -14.85
C LEU A 88 6.43 -6.97 -13.53
N ALA A 89 7.71 -7.29 -13.38
CA ALA A 89 8.51 -6.95 -12.20
C ALA A 89 8.53 -5.43 -11.93
N THR A 90 8.65 -4.63 -13.00
CA THR A 90 8.55 -3.16 -12.89
C THR A 90 7.19 -2.74 -12.36
N THR A 91 6.10 -3.33 -12.85
CA THR A 91 4.73 -3.04 -12.41
C THR A 91 4.53 -3.40 -10.94
N ILE A 92 4.95 -4.60 -10.53
CA ILE A 92 4.86 -5.08 -9.13
C ILE A 92 5.61 -4.12 -8.21
N LYS A 93 6.84 -3.76 -8.54
CA LYS A 93 7.66 -2.84 -7.74
C LYS A 93 7.01 -1.45 -7.62
N ALA A 94 6.45 -0.94 -8.71
CA ALA A 94 5.78 0.36 -8.74
C ALA A 94 4.48 0.38 -7.92
N ALA A 95 3.77 -0.74 -7.83
CA ALA A 95 2.57 -0.88 -7.01
C ALA A 95 2.92 -1.06 -5.52
N GLN A 96 3.80 -1.99 -5.20
CA GLN A 96 4.03 -2.40 -3.81
C GLN A 96 4.89 -1.41 -3.00
N GLY A 97 5.77 -0.64 -3.64
CA GLY A 97 6.57 0.38 -2.95
C GLY A 97 5.73 1.44 -2.23
N PRO A 98 4.76 2.10 -2.88
CA PRO A 98 3.82 3.02 -2.24
C PRO A 98 2.94 2.36 -1.17
N GLU A 99 2.54 1.09 -1.35
CA GLU A 99 1.77 0.33 -0.36
C GLU A 99 2.56 0.09 0.93
N ILE A 100 3.84 -0.28 0.82
CA ILE A 100 4.78 -0.36 1.97
C ILE A 100 4.84 0.98 2.70
N SER A 101 5.01 2.08 1.96
CA SER A 101 5.10 3.42 2.55
C SER A 101 3.81 3.79 3.29
N THR A 102 2.66 3.45 2.74
CA THR A 102 1.34 3.68 3.34
C THR A 102 1.20 2.92 4.65
N MET A 103 1.51 1.62 4.67
CA MET A 103 1.42 0.77 5.84
C MET A 103 2.40 1.18 6.94
N ASN A 104 3.64 1.54 6.60
CA ASN A 104 4.60 2.09 7.56
C ASN A 104 4.11 3.42 8.15
N GLY A 105 3.46 4.28 7.35
CA GLY A 105 2.82 5.50 7.83
C GLY A 105 1.68 5.21 8.81
N TRP A 106 0.92 4.13 8.62
CA TRP A 106 -0.09 3.70 9.59
C TRP A 106 0.55 3.21 10.89
N LEU A 107 1.52 2.30 10.81
CA LEU A 107 2.23 1.78 11.98
C LEU A 107 2.82 2.91 12.83
N GLY A 108 3.44 3.91 12.19
CA GLY A 108 3.95 5.10 12.89
C GLY A 108 2.86 5.90 13.60
N ARG A 109 1.70 6.13 12.97
CA ARG A 109 0.57 6.84 13.60
C ARG A 109 -0.07 6.03 14.74
N TRP A 110 -0.05 4.72 14.64
CA TRP A 110 -0.59 3.83 15.68
C TRP A 110 0.38 3.55 16.82
N GLY A 111 1.62 4.05 16.72
CA GLY A 111 2.67 3.79 17.70
C GLY A 111 3.11 2.33 17.76
N ALA A 112 2.86 1.59 16.68
CA ALA A 112 3.22 0.19 16.55
C ALA A 112 4.62 0.05 15.90
N PRO A 113 5.44 -0.96 16.29
CA PRO A 113 6.72 -1.20 15.64
C PRO A 113 6.52 -1.57 14.17
N ALA A 114 7.46 -1.16 13.31
CA ALA A 114 7.38 -1.35 11.87
C ALA A 114 7.37 -2.82 11.43
N SER A 115 7.88 -3.71 12.24
CA SER A 115 7.82 -5.16 12.03
C SER A 115 8.17 -5.83 13.35
N SER A 116 7.48 -6.88 13.72
CA SER A 116 7.73 -7.57 14.95
C SER A 116 8.72 -8.74 14.82
N GLY A 117 9.50 -8.81 13.74
CA GLY A 117 10.48 -9.89 13.56
C GLY A 117 9.86 -11.30 13.56
N MET A 118 8.56 -11.40 13.30
CA MET A 118 7.87 -12.68 13.16
C MET A 118 8.25 -13.29 11.79
N ASP A 119 9.40 -13.89 11.76
CA ASP A 119 10.00 -14.49 10.56
C ASP A 119 9.45 -15.89 10.26
N HIS A 120 8.35 -16.30 10.91
CA HIS A 120 7.88 -17.67 10.83
C HIS A 120 6.40 -17.73 10.47
N GLY A 121 6.12 -18.10 9.22
CA GLY A 121 4.83 -18.61 8.83
C GLY A 121 3.84 -17.62 8.22
N VAL A 122 4.33 -16.55 7.58
CA VAL A 122 3.47 -15.73 6.72
C VAL A 122 3.24 -16.49 5.41
N ASP A 123 1.99 -16.79 5.11
CA ASP A 123 1.61 -17.55 3.91
C ASP A 123 2.20 -16.91 2.65
N GLY A 124 2.81 -17.74 1.83
CA GLY A 124 3.38 -17.31 0.55
C GLY A 124 4.79 -16.70 0.62
N MET A 125 5.35 -16.42 1.79
CA MET A 125 6.73 -15.94 1.91
C MET A 125 7.73 -17.00 1.44
N MET A 126 8.71 -16.56 0.67
CA MET A 126 9.85 -17.41 0.29
C MET A 126 10.82 -17.53 1.46
N THR A 127 11.30 -18.74 1.68
CA THR A 127 12.38 -19.00 2.66
C THR A 127 13.71 -18.45 2.16
N ASP A 128 14.69 -18.31 3.05
CA ASP A 128 16.07 -17.96 2.66
C ASP A 128 16.65 -18.93 1.65
N ALA A 129 16.32 -20.21 1.77
CA ALA A 129 16.74 -21.25 0.83
C ALA A 129 16.11 -21.04 -0.56
N ASP A 130 14.82 -20.67 -0.62
CA ASP A 130 14.13 -20.34 -1.87
C ASP A 130 14.74 -19.12 -2.52
N MET A 131 14.98 -18.06 -1.76
CA MET A 131 15.64 -16.84 -2.26
C MET A 131 17.08 -17.14 -2.73
N ALA A 132 17.82 -18.00 -2.04
CA ALA A 132 19.14 -18.41 -2.47
C ALA A 132 19.09 -19.20 -3.78
N ARG A 133 18.12 -20.11 -3.92
CA ARG A 133 17.87 -20.87 -5.15
C ARG A 133 17.52 -19.93 -6.31
N LEU A 134 16.66 -18.95 -6.08
CA LEU A 134 16.30 -17.95 -7.09
C LEU A 134 17.52 -17.13 -7.56
N ARG A 135 18.37 -16.73 -6.61
CA ARG A 135 19.61 -16.00 -6.95
C ARG A 135 20.62 -16.84 -7.75
N GLN A 136 20.62 -18.16 -7.61
CA GLN A 136 21.52 -19.07 -8.34
C GLN A 136 20.99 -19.42 -9.73
N ALA A 137 19.68 -19.44 -9.91
CA ALA A 137 19.05 -19.74 -11.19
C ALA A 137 19.40 -18.71 -12.25
N SER A 138 19.36 -19.11 -13.53
CA SER A 138 19.65 -18.24 -14.66
C SER A 138 18.82 -18.65 -15.89
N GLY A 139 18.71 -17.76 -16.84
CA GLY A 139 18.05 -18.08 -18.11
C GLY A 139 16.56 -18.39 -17.92
N ALA A 140 16.06 -19.29 -18.74
CA ALA A 140 14.67 -19.74 -18.68
C ALA A 140 14.31 -20.42 -17.36
N GLU A 141 15.27 -21.06 -16.69
CA GLU A 141 15.06 -21.64 -15.36
C GLU A 141 14.76 -20.54 -14.31
N PHE A 142 15.50 -19.42 -14.35
CA PHE A 142 15.23 -18.27 -13.49
C PHE A 142 13.81 -17.75 -13.74
N ASP A 143 13.44 -17.54 -14.98
CA ASP A 143 12.14 -16.97 -15.34
C ASP A 143 10.99 -17.84 -14.83
N ARG A 144 11.06 -19.17 -15.02
CA ARG A 144 10.06 -20.12 -14.53
C ARG A 144 10.00 -20.21 -13.02
N LEU A 145 11.15 -20.25 -12.36
CA LEU A 145 11.25 -20.30 -10.91
C LEU A 145 10.67 -19.03 -10.28
N TRP A 146 11.05 -17.87 -10.81
CA TRP A 146 10.54 -16.59 -10.35
C TRP A 146 9.02 -16.50 -10.47
N LEU A 147 8.46 -16.88 -11.63
CA LEU A 147 7.01 -16.87 -11.86
C LEU A 147 6.30 -17.79 -10.86
N THR A 148 6.83 -19.00 -10.64
CA THR A 148 6.24 -19.96 -9.70
C THR A 148 6.24 -19.43 -8.27
N MET A 149 7.36 -18.88 -7.83
CA MET A 149 7.51 -18.32 -6.49
C MET A 149 6.63 -17.07 -6.30
N MET A 150 6.59 -16.17 -7.28
CA MET A 150 5.81 -14.95 -7.18
C MET A 150 4.30 -15.21 -7.21
N ILE A 151 3.85 -16.28 -7.90
CA ILE A 151 2.45 -16.71 -7.82
C ILE A 151 2.11 -17.13 -6.39
N ALA A 152 2.91 -18.00 -5.77
CA ALA A 152 2.68 -18.46 -4.40
C ALA A 152 2.72 -17.29 -3.40
N HIS A 153 3.67 -16.37 -3.59
CA HIS A 153 3.80 -15.16 -2.80
C HIS A 153 2.53 -14.28 -2.90
N HIS A 154 2.04 -14.03 -4.09
CA HIS A 154 0.82 -13.24 -4.31
C HIS A 154 -0.44 -13.93 -3.76
N GLU A 155 -0.53 -15.26 -3.86
CA GLU A 155 -1.64 -16.02 -3.29
C GLU A 155 -1.69 -15.84 -1.75
N GLY A 156 -0.53 -15.80 -1.08
CA GLY A 156 -0.42 -15.49 0.35
C GLY A 156 -0.88 -14.07 0.68
N ALA A 157 -0.44 -13.07 -0.07
CA ALA A 157 -0.89 -11.68 0.13
C ALA A 157 -2.40 -11.51 -0.06
N VAL A 158 -2.97 -12.17 -1.07
CA VAL A 158 -4.43 -12.16 -1.32
C VAL A 158 -5.19 -12.76 -0.13
N THR A 159 -4.67 -13.83 0.48
CA THR A 159 -5.25 -14.43 1.69
C THR A 159 -5.22 -13.45 2.85
N MET A 160 -4.07 -12.88 3.18
CA MET A 160 -3.94 -11.88 4.26
C MET A 160 -4.84 -10.65 4.03
N ALA A 161 -4.94 -10.18 2.81
CA ALA A 161 -5.79 -9.04 2.49
C ALA A 161 -7.28 -9.36 2.66
N ARG A 162 -7.73 -10.56 2.31
CA ARG A 162 -9.10 -11.02 2.55
C ARG A 162 -9.43 -11.12 4.04
N ASP A 163 -8.50 -11.61 4.84
CA ASP A 163 -8.66 -11.71 6.30
C ASP A 163 -8.77 -10.31 6.92
N ALA A 164 -7.96 -9.37 6.46
CA ALA A 164 -8.08 -7.97 6.84
C ALA A 164 -9.45 -7.40 6.47
N LEU A 165 -9.95 -7.64 5.27
CA LEU A 165 -11.27 -7.18 4.81
C LEU A 165 -12.42 -7.74 5.66
N ALA A 166 -12.28 -8.94 6.20
CA ALA A 166 -13.30 -9.57 7.04
C ALA A 166 -13.41 -8.92 8.43
N THR A 167 -12.34 -8.28 8.92
CA THR A 167 -12.24 -7.80 10.31
C THR A 167 -12.11 -6.29 10.43
N THR A 168 -11.50 -5.60 9.46
CA THR A 168 -11.21 -4.17 9.55
C THR A 168 -12.46 -3.29 9.50
N ARG A 169 -12.42 -2.23 10.29
CA ARG A 169 -13.36 -1.09 10.21
C ARG A 169 -12.68 0.19 9.73
N ASP A 170 -11.36 0.18 9.61
CA ASP A 170 -10.60 1.30 9.05
C ASP A 170 -10.77 1.37 7.53
N THR A 171 -11.15 2.54 7.02
CA THR A 171 -11.40 2.75 5.60
C THR A 171 -10.14 2.70 4.76
N GLY A 172 -9.00 3.15 5.29
CA GLY A 172 -7.70 3.09 4.62
C GLY A 172 -7.23 1.66 4.47
N VAL A 173 -7.28 0.87 5.55
CA VAL A 173 -6.94 -0.57 5.53
C VAL A 173 -7.84 -1.31 4.55
N ARG A 174 -9.15 -1.05 4.59
CA ARG A 174 -10.11 -1.66 3.66
C ARG A 174 -9.77 -1.35 2.21
N THR A 175 -9.49 -0.09 1.90
CA THR A 175 -9.17 0.35 0.54
C THR A 175 -7.90 -0.31 0.02
N LEU A 176 -6.83 -0.34 0.84
CA LEU A 176 -5.59 -1.00 0.47
C LEU A 176 -5.78 -2.51 0.28
N ALA A 177 -6.45 -3.17 1.22
CA ALA A 177 -6.67 -4.61 1.14
C ALA A 177 -7.49 -4.99 -0.12
N GLN A 178 -8.50 -4.19 -0.50
CA GLN A 178 -9.23 -4.38 -1.76
C GLN A 178 -8.31 -4.23 -2.98
N ALA A 179 -7.47 -3.19 -3.00
CA ALA A 179 -6.53 -2.95 -4.09
C ALA A 179 -5.51 -4.11 -4.22
N VAL A 180 -5.00 -4.63 -3.09
CA VAL A 180 -4.11 -5.81 -3.06
C VAL A 180 -4.82 -7.03 -3.65
N VAL A 181 -6.05 -7.36 -3.20
CA VAL A 181 -6.81 -8.51 -3.73
C VAL A 181 -7.01 -8.39 -5.24
N GLU A 182 -7.45 -7.23 -5.71
CA GLU A 182 -7.73 -7.02 -7.14
C GLU A 182 -6.46 -7.00 -7.99
N GLY A 183 -5.44 -6.26 -7.55
CA GLY A 183 -4.18 -6.10 -8.27
C GLY A 183 -3.45 -7.43 -8.38
N GLN A 184 -3.21 -8.07 -7.26
CA GLN A 184 -2.43 -9.31 -7.24
C GLN A 184 -3.16 -10.50 -7.86
N THR A 185 -4.51 -10.55 -7.83
CA THR A 185 -5.26 -11.56 -8.59
C THR A 185 -5.05 -11.42 -10.10
N ARG A 186 -5.01 -10.18 -10.63
CA ARG A 186 -4.69 -9.95 -12.05
C ARG A 186 -3.24 -10.35 -12.38
N GLU A 187 -2.29 -10.04 -11.51
CA GLU A 187 -0.88 -10.39 -11.68
C GLU A 187 -0.68 -11.91 -11.63
N ILE A 188 -1.34 -12.62 -10.72
CA ILE A 188 -1.37 -14.11 -10.69
C ILE A 188 -1.84 -14.67 -12.03
N SER A 189 -2.93 -14.13 -12.58
CA SER A 189 -3.45 -14.60 -13.87
C SER A 189 -2.45 -14.37 -15.00
N THR A 190 -1.78 -13.22 -15.01
CA THR A 190 -0.73 -12.90 -15.97
C THR A 190 0.47 -13.85 -15.85
N MET A 191 0.93 -14.11 -14.63
CA MET A 191 2.05 -15.02 -14.36
C MET A 191 1.72 -16.47 -14.76
N LYS A 192 0.51 -16.95 -14.48
CA LYS A 192 0.04 -18.28 -14.91
C LYS A 192 0.01 -18.40 -16.44
N ALA A 193 -0.44 -17.35 -17.15
CA ALA A 193 -0.41 -17.33 -18.61
C ALA A 193 1.03 -17.35 -19.15
N MET A 194 1.97 -16.60 -18.54
CA MET A 194 3.37 -16.62 -18.91
C MET A 194 4.02 -18.00 -18.69
N LEU A 195 3.71 -18.67 -17.57
CA LEU A 195 4.19 -20.04 -17.30
C LEU A 195 3.69 -21.06 -18.31
N SER A 196 2.47 -20.88 -18.81
CA SER A 196 1.88 -21.81 -19.79
C SER A 196 2.48 -21.64 -21.19
N ALA A 197 3.10 -20.50 -21.46
CA ALA A 197 3.71 -20.16 -22.75
C ALA A 197 5.25 -20.40 -22.79
N SER A 198 5.87 -20.83 -21.67
CA SER A 198 7.32 -20.96 -21.50
C SER A 198 7.86 -22.39 -21.61
#